data_9e0f5ace7f08720ff55e0e5c3309dcd7
#
_entry.id   9e0f5ace7f08720ff55e0e5c3309dcd7
#
_cell.length_a   1.000
_cell.length_b   1.000
_cell.length_c   1.000
_cell.angle_alpha   90.00
_cell.angle_beta   90.00
_cell.angle_gamma   90.00
#
_symmetry.space_group_name_H-M   'P 1'
#
loop_
_entity.id
_entity.type
_entity.pdbx_description
1 polymer ?
#
loop_
_entity_poly.entity_id
_entity_poly.type
_entity_poly.pdbx_seq_one_letter_code
_entity_poly.pdbx_strand_id
1 'polypeptide(L)'
;TSLQVRPFEPPPLPLHWSDFYKYDLVSRSGTVLPLPGVWLRKTNWVYFYAKQGDRIEFELTRVQIETYLDLPGIGMISPTGVHLAEGMAKKDQPVVFQVVAPETGVYGLVVESGDSATEISRSSHPYAVHIAQPIGARFATKLPLLFVAIAPDAATIEFEFVTENSAEAVKGTVLAENGSELWSGVVEGPTKISLDKPTGTLVQLRFEQLPDHLLEDVHVRGGPGVLPFAATDPAGLLIGK
;
A
#
# COMPACT_ATOMS: atom_id res chain seq x y z
N THR A 1 -9.28 -33.47 13.18
CA THR A 1 -9.55 -32.13 13.78
C THR A 1 -9.73 -31.18 12.62
N SER A 2 -10.99 -30.79 12.35
CA SER A 2 -11.31 -29.78 11.34
C SER A 2 -10.81 -28.43 11.84
N LEU A 3 -9.90 -27.80 11.11
CA LEU A 3 -9.55 -26.39 11.30
C LEU A 3 -10.83 -25.58 11.09
N GLN A 4 -11.39 -25.03 12.17
CA GLN A 4 -12.43 -24.03 12.07
C GLN A 4 -11.73 -22.75 11.54
N VAL A 5 -11.90 -22.49 10.27
CA VAL A 5 -11.51 -21.22 9.67
C VAL A 5 -12.48 -20.18 10.27
N ARG A 6 -11.99 -19.30 11.14
CA ARG A 6 -12.79 -18.17 11.61
C ARG A 6 -13.08 -17.26 10.40
N PRO A 7 -14.30 -16.72 10.29
CA PRO A 7 -14.58 -15.69 9.31
C PRO A 7 -13.57 -14.56 9.48
N PHE A 8 -13.06 -14.04 8.37
CA PHE A 8 -12.20 -12.86 8.40
C PHE A 8 -13.08 -11.65 8.78
N GLU A 9 -12.84 -11.09 9.97
CA GLU A 9 -13.45 -9.84 10.39
C GLU A 9 -12.43 -8.71 10.10
N PRO A 10 -12.65 -7.90 9.04
CA PRO A 10 -11.73 -6.82 8.74
C PRO A 10 -11.71 -5.82 9.90
N PRO A 11 -10.52 -5.38 10.36
CA PRO A 11 -10.42 -4.34 11.35
C PRO A 11 -11.05 -3.03 10.83
N PRO A 12 -11.55 -2.13 11.71
CA PRO A 12 -12.17 -0.88 11.30
C PRO A 12 -11.19 -0.01 10.50
N LEU A 13 -11.69 0.63 9.46
CA LEU A 13 -10.91 1.52 8.61
C LEU A 13 -10.36 2.70 9.42
N PRO A 14 -9.05 3.01 9.31
CA PRO A 14 -8.42 4.06 10.10
C PRO A 14 -8.79 5.49 9.67
N LEU A 15 -9.54 5.67 8.57
CA LEU A 15 -9.80 6.97 7.97
C LEU A 15 -11.27 7.14 7.60
N HIS A 16 -11.80 8.37 7.74
CA HIS A 16 -13.14 8.73 7.27
C HIS A 16 -13.13 9.04 5.78
N TRP A 17 -13.92 8.33 5.01
CA TRP A 17 -13.97 8.39 3.56
C TRP A 17 -14.42 9.73 3.00
N SER A 18 -15.22 10.48 3.76
CA SER A 18 -15.69 11.82 3.39
C SER A 18 -14.59 12.87 3.25
N ASP A 19 -13.38 12.54 3.75
CA ASP A 19 -12.28 13.48 3.84
C ASP A 19 -11.31 13.42 2.65
N PHE A 20 -11.56 12.53 1.67
CA PHE A 20 -10.66 12.30 0.55
C PHE A 20 -11.22 12.77 -0.79
N TYR A 21 -10.40 13.49 -1.52
CA TYR A 21 -10.59 13.79 -2.93
C TYR A 21 -9.64 12.98 -3.79
N LYS A 22 -10.12 12.65 -4.96
CA LYS A 22 -9.32 12.15 -6.04
C LYS A 22 -8.41 13.26 -6.59
N TYR A 23 -7.12 13.02 -6.67
CA TYR A 23 -6.21 13.83 -7.46
C TYR A 23 -6.41 13.45 -8.93
N ASP A 24 -7.00 14.36 -9.75
CA ASP A 24 -7.25 14.28 -11.20
C ASP A 24 -7.06 12.90 -11.86
N LEU A 25 -7.66 11.88 -11.25
CA LEU A 25 -7.54 10.53 -11.72
C LEU A 25 -8.38 10.38 -12.99
N VAL A 26 -7.71 10.26 -14.11
CA VAL A 26 -8.35 9.67 -15.28
C VAL A 26 -8.80 8.27 -14.86
N SER A 27 -10.10 8.09 -14.67
CA SER A 27 -10.68 6.80 -14.33
C SER A 27 -10.27 5.79 -15.41
N ARG A 28 -9.43 4.84 -15.05
CA ARG A 28 -9.15 3.65 -15.88
C ARG A 28 -10.25 2.60 -15.69
N SER A 29 -11.48 3.06 -15.41
CA SER A 29 -12.61 2.19 -15.16
C SER A 29 -12.82 1.20 -16.31
N GLY A 30 -12.96 -0.05 -15.95
CA GLY A 30 -13.33 -1.14 -16.85
C GLY A 30 -12.18 -1.88 -17.54
N THR A 31 -10.93 -1.46 -17.42
CA THR A 31 -9.78 -2.18 -17.98
C THR A 31 -8.89 -2.68 -16.85
N VAL A 32 -8.83 -3.98 -16.66
CA VAL A 32 -7.87 -4.62 -15.75
C VAL A 32 -6.49 -4.55 -16.38
N LEU A 33 -5.54 -3.91 -15.70
CA LEU A 33 -4.17 -3.80 -16.17
C LEU A 33 -3.27 -4.66 -15.27
N PRO A 34 -2.30 -5.39 -15.86
CA PRO A 34 -1.20 -5.93 -15.08
C PRO A 34 -0.40 -4.75 -14.52
N LEU A 35 -0.20 -4.76 -13.21
CA LEU A 35 0.60 -3.76 -12.50
C LEU A 35 1.94 -4.38 -12.11
N PRO A 36 3.03 -3.59 -11.96
CA PRO A 36 4.20 -4.08 -11.27
C PRO A 36 3.75 -4.52 -9.89
N GLY A 37 3.93 -5.81 -9.59
CA GLY A 37 3.40 -6.43 -8.39
C GLY A 37 3.86 -5.72 -7.12
N VAL A 38 2.91 -5.30 -6.30
CA VAL A 38 3.15 -4.83 -4.93
C VAL A 38 2.98 -6.03 -4.02
N TRP A 39 4.02 -6.38 -3.30
CA TRP A 39 3.98 -7.45 -2.32
C TRP A 39 3.78 -6.86 -0.93
N LEU A 40 2.61 -7.14 -0.35
CA LEU A 40 2.20 -6.66 0.96
C LEU A 40 2.35 -7.78 2.00
N ARG A 41 3.01 -7.49 3.13
CA ARG A 41 3.21 -8.42 4.24
C ARG A 41 2.51 -7.90 5.49
N LYS A 42 2.07 -8.80 6.41
CA LYS A 42 1.26 -8.47 7.59
C LYS A 42 -0.08 -7.82 7.17
N THR A 43 -0.57 -6.87 7.95
CA THR A 43 -1.82 -6.17 7.66
C THR A 43 -1.54 -4.86 6.94
N ASN A 44 -2.16 -4.68 5.79
CA ASN A 44 -2.09 -3.45 5.00
C ASN A 44 -3.48 -2.98 4.58
N TRP A 45 -3.60 -1.69 4.37
CA TRP A 45 -4.80 -1.03 3.86
C TRP A 45 -4.50 -0.44 2.49
N VAL A 46 -5.31 -0.82 1.51
CA VAL A 46 -5.21 -0.35 0.13
C VAL A 46 -6.47 0.42 -0.20
N TYR A 47 -6.33 1.57 -0.82
CA TYR A 47 -7.42 2.48 -1.13
C TYR A 47 -7.45 2.82 -2.60
N PHE A 48 -8.65 2.94 -3.15
CA PHE A 48 -8.88 3.34 -4.53
C PHE A 48 -10.20 4.09 -4.65
N TYR A 49 -10.30 4.93 -5.67
CA TYR A 49 -11.54 5.65 -5.96
C TYR A 49 -12.30 4.95 -7.07
N ALA A 50 -13.63 4.83 -6.92
CA ALA A 50 -14.52 4.36 -7.97
C ALA A 50 -15.79 5.22 -8.00
N LYS A 51 -16.40 5.33 -9.19
CA LYS A 51 -17.71 5.96 -9.37
C LYS A 51 -18.79 4.90 -9.27
N GLN A 52 -19.98 5.29 -8.84
CA GLN A 52 -21.14 4.41 -8.88
C GLN A 52 -21.33 3.81 -10.28
N GLY A 53 -21.48 2.49 -10.34
CA GLY A 53 -21.61 1.73 -11.57
C GLY A 53 -20.30 1.26 -12.20
N ASP A 54 -19.13 1.73 -11.72
CA ASP A 54 -17.84 1.23 -12.18
C ASP A 54 -17.70 -0.27 -11.85
N ARG A 55 -17.09 -1.02 -12.77
CA ARG A 55 -16.68 -2.40 -12.50
C ARG A 55 -15.33 -2.40 -11.79
N ILE A 56 -15.36 -2.76 -10.53
CA ILE A 56 -14.17 -2.94 -9.71
C ILE A 56 -13.67 -4.37 -9.88
N GLU A 57 -12.40 -4.53 -10.26
CA GLU A 57 -11.76 -5.83 -10.36
C GLU A 57 -10.34 -5.76 -9.77
N PHE A 58 -10.05 -6.66 -8.81
CA PHE A 58 -8.74 -6.86 -8.22
C PHE A 58 -8.40 -8.35 -8.25
N GLU A 59 -7.18 -8.66 -8.64
CA GLU A 59 -6.60 -9.99 -8.52
C GLU A 59 -5.45 -9.95 -7.53
N LEU A 60 -5.55 -10.80 -6.49
CA LEU A 60 -4.57 -10.89 -5.42
C LEU A 60 -4.09 -12.33 -5.29
N THR A 61 -2.78 -12.49 -5.28
CA THR A 61 -2.12 -13.80 -5.25
C THR A 61 -1.28 -13.92 -3.98
N ARG A 62 -1.38 -15.04 -3.31
CA ARG A 62 -0.47 -15.37 -2.21
C ARG A 62 0.94 -15.57 -2.74
N VAL A 63 1.89 -14.88 -2.12
CA VAL A 63 3.33 -15.09 -2.32
C VAL A 63 3.88 -15.79 -1.09
N GLN A 64 4.47 -16.95 -1.28
CA GLN A 64 5.11 -17.68 -0.20
C GLN A 64 6.47 -17.03 0.10
N ILE A 65 6.64 -16.57 1.33
CA ILE A 65 7.93 -16.13 1.86
C ILE A 65 8.48 -17.31 2.67
N GLU A 66 9.66 -17.79 2.31
CA GLU A 66 10.31 -18.92 2.98
C GLU A 66 9.38 -20.13 3.19
N THR A 67 9.22 -20.54 4.45
CA THR A 67 8.40 -21.70 4.86
C THR A 67 7.04 -21.30 5.44
N TYR A 68 6.70 -19.99 5.45
CA TYR A 68 5.44 -19.51 6.02
C TYR A 68 4.24 -20.02 5.23
N LEU A 69 3.22 -20.49 5.95
CA LEU A 69 2.04 -21.14 5.38
C LEU A 69 0.75 -20.32 5.56
N ASP A 70 0.85 -19.07 6.07
CA ASP A 70 -0.31 -18.24 6.27
C ASP A 70 -1.13 -18.08 4.99
N LEU A 71 -2.44 -18.11 5.16
CA LEU A 71 -3.39 -17.86 4.07
C LEU A 71 -3.88 -16.41 4.19
N PRO A 72 -3.48 -15.54 3.27
CA PRO A 72 -3.92 -14.15 3.30
C PRO A 72 -5.43 -14.01 3.27
N GLY A 73 -5.98 -13.27 4.26
CA GLY A 73 -7.36 -12.81 4.29
C GLY A 73 -7.48 -11.46 3.58
N ILE A 74 -8.50 -11.29 2.74
CA ILE A 74 -8.70 -10.06 1.98
C ILE A 74 -10.17 -9.68 2.06
N GLY A 75 -10.45 -8.42 2.40
CA GLY A 75 -11.81 -7.87 2.45
C GLY A 75 -11.91 -6.57 1.66
N MET A 76 -13.02 -6.37 0.94
CA MET A 76 -13.34 -5.13 0.24
C MET A 76 -14.46 -4.38 0.96
N ILE A 77 -14.28 -3.10 1.16
CA ILE A 77 -15.18 -2.24 1.93
C ILE A 77 -15.58 -1.01 1.10
N SER A 78 -16.86 -0.67 1.11
CA SER A 78 -17.40 0.50 0.41
C SER A 78 -17.04 1.82 1.13
N PRO A 79 -17.23 2.98 0.48
CA PRO A 79 -17.07 4.30 1.10
C PRO A 79 -17.88 4.51 2.38
N THR A 80 -19.04 3.87 2.50
CA THR A 80 -19.91 3.93 3.71
C THR A 80 -19.59 2.85 4.74
N GLY A 81 -18.53 2.06 4.53
CA GLY A 81 -18.09 1.03 5.47
C GLY A 81 -18.81 -0.32 5.32
N VAL A 82 -19.60 -0.50 4.25
CA VAL A 82 -20.27 -1.77 3.98
C VAL A 82 -19.27 -2.77 3.42
N HIS A 83 -19.25 -3.96 3.98
CA HIS A 83 -18.44 -5.08 3.49
C HIS A 83 -19.04 -5.63 2.19
N LEU A 84 -18.27 -5.58 1.11
CA LEU A 84 -18.73 -5.94 -0.23
C LEU A 84 -18.29 -7.33 -0.68
N ALA A 85 -17.09 -7.74 -0.32
CA ALA A 85 -16.52 -9.02 -0.70
C ALA A 85 -15.41 -9.42 0.27
N GLU A 86 -15.20 -10.73 0.40
CA GLU A 86 -14.10 -11.31 1.16
C GLU A 86 -13.54 -12.53 0.46
N GLY A 87 -12.29 -12.88 0.75
CA GLY A 87 -11.65 -14.07 0.20
C GLY A 87 -10.36 -14.41 0.91
N MET A 88 -9.87 -15.62 0.67
CA MET A 88 -8.58 -16.10 1.16
C MET A 88 -7.73 -16.55 -0.02
N ALA A 89 -6.58 -15.93 -0.21
CA ALA A 89 -5.64 -16.33 -1.26
C ALA A 89 -4.94 -17.64 -0.85
N LYS A 90 -5.11 -18.67 -1.65
CA LYS A 90 -4.43 -19.96 -1.49
C LYS A 90 -3.24 -20.04 -2.44
N LYS A 91 -2.37 -21.02 -2.21
CA LYS A 91 -1.27 -21.28 -3.14
C LYS A 91 -1.85 -21.59 -4.53
N ASP A 92 -1.31 -20.95 -5.54
CA ASP A 92 -1.69 -21.13 -6.96
C ASP A 92 -3.19 -20.87 -7.27
N GLN A 93 -3.90 -20.20 -6.35
CA GLN A 93 -5.31 -19.82 -6.51
C GLN A 93 -5.47 -18.35 -6.13
N PRO A 94 -5.43 -17.42 -7.09
CA PRO A 94 -5.67 -16.02 -6.82
C PRO A 94 -7.10 -15.77 -6.34
N VAL A 95 -7.25 -14.77 -5.50
CA VAL A 95 -8.57 -14.20 -5.19
C VAL A 95 -8.87 -13.14 -6.23
N VAL A 96 -10.01 -13.27 -6.88
CA VAL A 96 -10.48 -12.26 -7.83
C VAL A 96 -11.76 -11.65 -7.27
N PHE A 97 -11.71 -10.37 -6.95
CA PHE A 97 -12.89 -9.59 -6.62
C PHE A 97 -13.43 -8.94 -7.89
N GLN A 98 -14.73 -9.11 -8.11
CA GLN A 98 -15.47 -8.45 -9.18
C GLN A 98 -16.75 -7.89 -8.59
N VAL A 99 -16.80 -6.57 -8.41
CA VAL A 99 -17.91 -5.88 -7.77
C VAL A 99 -18.31 -4.70 -8.67
N VAL A 100 -19.61 -4.43 -8.77
CA VAL A 100 -20.09 -3.17 -9.34
C VAL A 100 -20.18 -2.17 -8.19
N ALA A 101 -19.54 -1.02 -8.34
CA ALA A 101 -19.50 0.02 -7.32
C ALA A 101 -20.93 0.49 -6.97
N PRO A 102 -21.45 0.25 -5.75
CA PRO A 102 -22.79 0.66 -5.36
C PRO A 102 -22.92 2.18 -5.20
N GLU A 103 -21.82 2.87 -4.96
CA GLU A 103 -21.77 4.31 -4.72
C GLU A 103 -20.45 4.92 -5.21
N THR A 104 -20.42 6.24 -5.34
CA THR A 104 -19.20 6.98 -5.71
C THR A 104 -18.39 7.31 -4.46
N GLY A 105 -17.09 6.98 -4.45
CA GLY A 105 -16.20 7.33 -3.32
C GLY A 105 -14.93 6.51 -3.26
N VAL A 106 -14.27 6.58 -2.12
CA VAL A 106 -13.04 5.84 -1.83
C VAL A 106 -13.37 4.49 -1.20
N TYR A 107 -12.95 3.44 -1.85
CA TYR A 107 -13.08 2.05 -1.42
C TYR A 107 -11.80 1.59 -0.72
N GLY A 108 -11.90 0.60 0.15
CA GLY A 108 -10.76 -0.01 0.82
C GLY A 108 -10.66 -1.51 0.56
N LEU A 109 -9.43 -1.98 0.43
CA LEU A 109 -9.06 -3.38 0.59
C LEU A 109 -8.25 -3.52 1.87
N VAL A 110 -8.68 -4.43 2.73
CA VAL A 110 -7.84 -4.92 3.84
C VAL A 110 -7.14 -6.16 3.36
N VAL A 111 -5.81 -6.16 3.46
CA VAL A 111 -4.97 -7.29 3.09
C VAL A 111 -4.23 -7.76 4.33
N GLU A 112 -4.56 -8.93 4.83
CA GLU A 112 -3.96 -9.55 6.01
C GLU A 112 -3.15 -10.78 5.59
N SER A 113 -1.87 -10.58 5.33
CA SER A 113 -0.99 -11.59 4.74
C SER A 113 -0.32 -12.51 5.77
N GLY A 114 -0.36 -12.16 7.06
CA GLY A 114 0.42 -12.85 8.09
C GLY A 114 1.91 -12.73 7.79
N ASP A 115 2.64 -13.84 7.93
CA ASP A 115 4.08 -13.94 7.63
C ASP A 115 4.37 -14.27 6.15
N SER A 116 3.36 -14.70 5.38
CA SER A 116 3.39 -14.74 3.91
C SER A 116 3.30 -13.31 3.33
N ALA A 117 3.26 -13.18 2.02
CA ALA A 117 2.93 -11.92 1.36
C ALA A 117 1.73 -12.08 0.42
N THR A 118 1.13 -10.96 0.05
CA THR A 118 0.08 -10.89 -0.97
C THR A 118 0.53 -9.95 -2.07
N GLU A 119 0.50 -10.41 -3.30
CA GLU A 119 0.72 -9.61 -4.49
C GLU A 119 -0.62 -9.11 -5.04
N ILE A 120 -0.70 -7.79 -5.30
CA ILE A 120 -1.77 -7.22 -6.11
C ILE A 120 -1.30 -7.32 -7.56
N SER A 121 -1.70 -8.37 -8.27
CA SER A 121 -1.22 -8.67 -9.62
C SER A 121 -1.99 -7.90 -10.69
N ARG A 122 -3.25 -7.55 -10.43
CA ARG A 122 -4.09 -6.77 -11.33
C ARG A 122 -5.05 -5.88 -10.58
N SER A 123 -5.35 -4.71 -11.17
CA SER A 123 -6.38 -3.80 -10.69
C SER A 123 -7.04 -3.07 -11.86
N SER A 124 -8.35 -2.88 -11.78
CA SER A 124 -9.11 -2.01 -12.70
C SER A 124 -9.03 -0.53 -12.34
N HIS A 125 -8.53 -0.21 -11.15
CA HIS A 125 -8.42 1.15 -10.64
C HIS A 125 -7.01 1.41 -10.12
N PRO A 126 -6.47 2.62 -10.30
CA PRO A 126 -5.26 3.04 -9.60
C PRO A 126 -5.51 3.00 -8.09
N TYR A 127 -4.51 2.58 -7.33
CA TYR A 127 -4.65 2.43 -5.88
C TYR A 127 -3.44 2.95 -5.12
N ALA A 128 -3.63 3.22 -3.85
CA ALA A 128 -2.59 3.60 -2.90
C ALA A 128 -2.62 2.72 -1.66
N VAL A 129 -1.48 2.58 -1.01
CA VAL A 129 -1.32 1.88 0.27
C VAL A 129 -1.23 2.90 1.38
N HIS A 130 -1.91 2.65 2.50
CA HIS A 130 -1.87 3.51 3.68
C HIS A 130 -0.51 3.43 4.36
N ILE A 131 0.14 4.58 4.55
CA ILE A 131 1.47 4.66 5.18
C ILE A 131 1.51 5.53 6.43
N ALA A 132 0.40 6.16 6.86
CA ALA A 132 0.44 7.05 8.01
C ALA A 132 0.81 6.34 9.32
N GLN A 133 1.55 7.04 10.18
CA GLN A 133 1.81 6.60 11.55
C GLN A 133 0.52 6.50 12.36
N PRO A 134 0.42 5.59 13.34
CA PRO A 134 1.45 4.60 13.75
C PRO A 134 1.47 3.33 12.89
N ILE A 135 0.48 3.13 12.00
CA ILE A 135 0.25 1.87 11.30
C ILE A 135 1.33 1.64 10.24
N GLY A 136 1.42 2.53 9.23
CA GLY A 136 2.34 2.35 8.11
C GLY A 136 1.95 1.21 7.16
N ALA A 137 2.83 0.92 6.20
CA ALA A 137 2.69 -0.20 5.28
C ALA A 137 3.94 -1.08 5.28
N ARG A 138 3.77 -2.39 5.17
CA ARG A 138 4.86 -3.36 5.05
C ARG A 138 4.90 -3.94 3.65
N PHE A 139 6.00 -3.68 3.00
CA PHE A 139 6.28 -4.16 1.65
C PHE A 139 7.31 -5.28 1.72
N ALA A 140 6.98 -6.46 1.19
CA ALA A 140 7.95 -7.55 1.09
C ALA A 140 9.00 -7.30 -0.01
N THR A 141 9.98 -8.14 -0.10
CA THR A 141 11.24 -8.10 -0.87
C THR A 141 11.21 -7.41 -2.23
N LYS A 142 10.09 -7.42 -2.93
CA LYS A 142 9.92 -6.73 -4.21
C LYS A 142 9.34 -5.34 -3.96
N LEU A 143 10.23 -4.39 -3.73
CA LEU A 143 9.86 -3.01 -3.43
C LEU A 143 9.72 -2.21 -4.73
N PRO A 144 8.51 -1.77 -5.07
CA PRO A 144 8.32 -0.87 -6.19
C PRO A 144 8.83 0.54 -5.86
N LEU A 145 8.99 1.38 -6.87
CA LEU A 145 9.08 2.80 -6.67
C LEU A 145 7.75 3.30 -6.13
N LEU A 146 7.79 4.02 -5.01
CA LEU A 146 6.58 4.56 -4.37
C LEU A 146 6.54 6.07 -4.52
N PHE A 147 5.37 6.60 -4.84
CA PHE A 147 5.07 8.03 -4.86
C PHE A 147 4.27 8.39 -3.62
N VAL A 148 4.63 9.49 -2.96
CA VAL A 148 3.95 10.00 -1.76
C VAL A 148 3.68 11.49 -1.95
N ALA A 149 2.44 11.90 -1.77
CA ALA A 149 2.07 13.31 -1.88
C ALA A 149 2.46 14.10 -0.62
N ILE A 150 2.86 15.34 -0.82
CA ILE A 150 3.26 16.29 0.24
C ILE A 150 2.05 17.13 0.62
N ALA A 151 1.84 17.34 1.92
CA ALA A 151 0.81 18.25 2.39
C ALA A 151 1.10 19.69 1.91
N PRO A 152 0.10 20.42 1.40
CA PRO A 152 0.32 21.73 0.78
C PRO A 152 0.99 22.76 1.70
N ASP A 153 0.67 22.72 2.98
CA ASP A 153 1.11 23.63 4.04
C ASP A 153 2.31 23.12 4.84
N ALA A 154 2.87 21.96 4.47
CA ALA A 154 4.03 21.40 5.15
C ALA A 154 5.25 22.32 5.01
N ALA A 155 6.01 22.48 6.09
CA ALA A 155 7.36 23.06 6.07
C ALA A 155 8.43 21.96 5.95
N THR A 156 8.16 20.82 6.56
CA THR A 156 9.02 19.64 6.56
C THR A 156 8.21 18.41 6.19
N ILE A 157 8.89 17.35 5.75
CA ILE A 157 8.32 16.02 5.51
C ILE A 157 9.08 14.99 6.34
N GLU A 158 8.35 14.04 6.92
CA GLU A 158 8.95 13.04 7.79
C GLU A 158 8.59 11.63 7.34
N PHE A 159 9.58 10.73 7.44
CA PHE A 159 9.39 9.30 7.24
C PHE A 159 10.10 8.50 8.33
N GLU A 160 9.56 7.32 8.61
CA GLU A 160 10.23 6.28 9.36
C GLU A 160 10.27 5.02 8.50
N PHE A 161 11.47 4.54 8.22
CA PHE A 161 11.70 3.25 7.56
C PHE A 161 12.20 2.25 8.60
N VAL A 162 11.71 1.02 8.53
CA VAL A 162 12.08 -0.02 9.50
C VAL A 162 12.31 -1.33 8.78
N THR A 163 13.45 -1.98 9.03
CA THR A 163 13.67 -3.41 8.79
C THR A 163 13.49 -4.16 10.11
N GLU A 164 12.97 -5.40 10.09
CA GLU A 164 12.54 -6.07 11.34
C GLU A 164 13.68 -6.58 12.21
N ASN A 165 14.79 -6.99 11.60
CA ASN A 165 15.90 -7.56 12.35
C ASN A 165 17.27 -7.00 11.89
N SER A 166 18.30 -7.21 12.71
CA SER A 166 19.63 -6.67 12.46
C SER A 166 20.39 -7.34 11.30
N ALA A 167 19.87 -8.45 10.76
CA ALA A 167 20.45 -9.09 9.57
C ALA A 167 19.87 -8.52 8.28
N GLU A 168 18.81 -7.74 8.39
CA GLU A 168 18.16 -7.09 7.27
C GLU A 168 18.64 -5.66 7.11
N ALA A 169 19.05 -5.31 5.93
CA ALA A 169 19.38 -3.93 5.59
C ALA A 169 18.97 -3.61 4.15
N VAL A 170 18.58 -2.37 3.94
CA VAL A 170 18.18 -1.87 2.62
C VAL A 170 18.75 -0.47 2.42
N LYS A 171 19.13 -0.14 1.20
CA LYS A 171 19.40 1.25 0.85
C LYS A 171 18.08 1.95 0.56
N GLY A 172 17.71 2.91 1.40
CA GLY A 172 16.58 3.80 1.17
C GLY A 172 17.04 5.08 0.47
N THR A 173 16.21 5.60 -0.43
CA THR A 173 16.43 6.88 -1.11
C THR A 173 15.11 7.63 -1.20
N VAL A 174 15.14 8.91 -0.86
CA VAL A 174 14.03 9.85 -1.08
C VAL A 174 14.42 10.81 -2.17
N LEU A 175 13.61 10.86 -3.23
CA LEU A 175 13.82 11.74 -4.38
C LEU A 175 12.71 12.79 -4.43
N ALA A 176 13.04 14.01 -4.85
CA ALA A 176 12.05 15.00 -5.22
C ALA A 176 11.29 14.58 -6.49
N GLU A 177 10.20 15.28 -6.80
CA GLU A 177 9.37 15.02 -7.99
C GLU A 177 10.17 15.04 -9.29
N ASN A 178 11.17 15.91 -9.39
CA ASN A 178 12.08 16.01 -10.53
C ASN A 178 13.20 14.96 -10.55
N GLY A 179 13.23 14.03 -9.60
CA GLY A 179 14.21 12.97 -9.48
C GLY A 179 15.52 13.35 -8.76
N SER A 180 15.67 14.58 -8.27
CA SER A 180 16.84 14.96 -7.45
C SER A 180 16.80 14.27 -6.09
N GLU A 181 17.96 13.79 -5.63
CA GLU A 181 18.10 13.12 -4.35
C GLU A 181 17.97 14.10 -3.19
N LEU A 182 17.05 13.84 -2.27
CA LEU A 182 16.84 14.58 -1.04
C LEU A 182 17.52 13.89 0.14
N TRP A 183 17.53 12.58 0.13
CA TRP A 183 18.16 11.73 1.14
C TRP A 183 18.49 10.36 0.57
N SER A 184 19.61 9.78 1.01
CA SER A 184 19.96 8.39 0.77
C SER A 184 20.74 7.85 1.97
N GLY A 185 20.44 6.62 2.37
CA GLY A 185 21.09 6.00 3.52
C GLY A 185 20.77 4.52 3.64
N VAL A 186 21.52 3.85 4.50
CA VAL A 186 21.26 2.46 4.88
C VAL A 186 20.22 2.45 5.99
N VAL A 187 19.19 1.63 5.83
CA VAL A 187 18.15 1.35 6.82
C VAL A 187 18.45 0.02 7.46
N GLU A 188 18.88 0.06 8.71
CA GLU A 188 19.09 -1.09 9.62
C GLU A 188 18.27 -0.84 10.88
N GLY A 189 17.09 -1.48 10.98
CA GLY A 189 16.12 -1.18 12.03
C GLY A 189 15.44 0.18 11.84
N PRO A 190 14.87 0.79 12.91
CA PRO A 190 14.11 2.04 12.80
C PRO A 190 14.99 3.23 12.39
N THR A 191 14.74 3.78 11.21
CA THR A 191 15.45 4.94 10.67
C THR A 191 14.45 6.07 10.43
N LYS A 192 14.55 7.15 11.22
CA LYS A 192 13.71 8.35 11.07
C LYS A 192 14.46 9.41 10.28
N ILE A 193 13.78 10.01 9.32
CA ILE A 193 14.28 11.12 8.51
C ILE A 193 13.30 12.28 8.57
N SER A 194 13.84 13.49 8.64
CA SER A 194 13.09 14.74 8.53
C SER A 194 13.80 15.60 7.51
N LEU A 195 13.10 16.08 6.52
CA LEU A 195 13.61 16.84 5.39
C LEU A 195 12.83 18.14 5.26
N ASP A 196 13.49 19.20 4.84
CA ASP A 196 12.80 20.41 4.39
C ASP A 196 11.89 20.06 3.21
N LYS A 197 10.72 20.71 3.15
CA LYS A 197 9.80 20.49 2.04
C LYS A 197 10.47 20.77 0.71
N PRO A 198 10.56 19.78 -0.19
CA PRO A 198 11.13 20.01 -1.52
C PRO A 198 10.16 20.83 -2.39
N THR A 199 10.69 21.37 -3.48
CA THR A 199 9.85 21.94 -4.54
C THR A 199 9.05 20.80 -5.20
N GLY A 200 7.75 21.00 -5.37
CA GLY A 200 6.84 20.03 -5.95
C GLY A 200 5.76 19.58 -4.98
N THR A 201 4.93 18.66 -5.45
CA THR A 201 3.74 18.16 -4.75
C THR A 201 3.88 16.73 -4.27
N LEU A 202 4.94 16.05 -4.69
CA LEU A 202 5.19 14.66 -4.31
C LEU A 202 6.70 14.36 -4.18
N VAL A 203 7.00 13.28 -3.49
CA VAL A 203 8.31 12.64 -3.43
C VAL A 203 8.21 11.19 -3.88
N GLN A 204 9.38 10.64 -4.23
CA GLN A 204 9.53 9.26 -4.62
C GLN A 204 10.38 8.52 -3.58
N LEU A 205 9.95 7.34 -3.18
CA LEU A 205 10.69 6.46 -2.28
C LEU A 205 11.22 5.28 -3.10
N ARG A 206 12.51 5.05 -3.04
CA ARG A 206 13.18 3.90 -3.67
C ARG A 206 13.89 3.10 -2.61
N PHE A 207 13.81 1.78 -2.71
CA PHE A 207 14.52 0.85 -1.84
C PHE A 207 15.29 -0.15 -2.70
N GLU A 208 16.55 -0.36 -2.37
CA GLU A 208 17.45 -1.28 -3.08
C GLU A 208 18.03 -2.26 -2.07
N GLN A 209 17.90 -3.55 -2.34
CA GLN A 209 18.53 -4.57 -1.51
C GLN A 209 20.04 -4.40 -1.53
N LEU A 210 20.65 -4.45 -0.34
CA LEU A 210 22.09 -4.42 -0.21
C LEU A 210 22.69 -5.80 -0.51
N PRO A 211 23.87 -5.86 -1.14
CA PRO A 211 24.64 -7.11 -1.24
C PRO A 211 24.86 -7.69 0.17
N ASP A 212 24.81 -9.00 0.28
CA ASP A 212 25.10 -9.75 1.51
C ASP A 212 24.11 -9.54 2.66
N HIS A 213 22.99 -8.85 2.43
CA HIS A 213 21.91 -8.70 3.40
C HIS A 213 20.64 -9.39 2.90
N LEU A 214 19.95 -10.01 3.86
CA LEU A 214 18.59 -10.47 3.61
C LEU A 214 17.64 -9.27 3.63
N LEU A 215 16.57 -9.36 2.91
CA LEU A 215 15.48 -8.41 2.97
C LEU A 215 14.17 -9.18 2.84
N GLU A 216 13.47 -9.32 3.95
CA GLU A 216 12.13 -9.90 3.95
C GLU A 216 11.06 -8.84 3.74
N ASP A 217 11.17 -7.72 4.46
CA ASP A 217 10.26 -6.59 4.29
C ASP A 217 10.89 -5.25 4.68
N VAL A 218 10.24 -4.18 4.20
CA VAL A 218 10.47 -2.81 4.67
C VAL A 218 9.14 -2.24 5.13
N HIS A 219 9.11 -1.75 6.36
CA HIS A 219 7.98 -1.02 6.89
C HIS A 219 8.18 0.47 6.62
N VAL A 220 7.25 1.07 5.90
CA VAL A 220 7.23 2.50 5.55
C VAL A 220 6.15 3.19 6.35
N ARG A 221 6.53 4.24 7.08
CA ARG A 221 5.62 5.09 7.84
C ARG A 221 5.80 6.54 7.46
N GLY A 222 4.73 7.16 6.96
CA GLY A 222 4.65 8.59 6.72
C GLY A 222 4.33 9.33 8.02
N GLY A 223 5.13 10.35 8.33
CA GLY A 223 4.93 11.26 9.46
C GLY A 223 4.34 12.60 9.03
N PRO A 224 4.54 13.66 9.84
CA PRO A 224 4.13 15.00 9.49
C PRO A 224 4.61 15.45 8.11
N GLY A 225 3.80 16.23 7.45
CA GLY A 225 4.12 16.84 6.16
C GLY A 225 3.91 15.98 4.94
N VAL A 226 3.62 14.67 5.08
CA VAL A 226 3.23 13.81 3.98
C VAL A 226 1.77 13.38 4.11
N LEU A 227 1.10 13.13 2.98
CA LEU A 227 -0.24 12.56 3.01
C LEU A 227 -0.18 11.06 3.30
N PRO A 228 -1.27 10.48 3.83
CA PRO A 228 -1.25 9.13 4.41
C PRO A 228 -1.13 7.98 3.41
N PHE A 229 -0.78 8.26 2.15
CA PHE A 229 -0.81 7.27 1.08
C PHE A 229 0.48 7.21 0.26
N ALA A 230 0.89 6.01 -0.09
CA ALA A 230 1.91 5.74 -1.09
C ALA A 230 1.31 4.93 -2.24
N ALA A 231 1.67 5.25 -3.47
CA ALA A 231 1.22 4.55 -4.67
C ALA A 231 2.40 4.22 -5.60
N THR A 232 2.26 3.17 -6.39
CA THR A 232 3.26 2.82 -7.44
C THR A 232 3.06 3.62 -8.74
N ASP A 233 1.91 4.26 -8.87
CA ASP A 233 1.56 5.19 -9.95
C ASP A 233 1.00 6.45 -9.28
N PRO A 234 1.50 7.65 -9.60
CA PRO A 234 0.96 8.90 -9.05
C PRO A 234 -0.57 9.02 -9.19
N ALA A 235 -1.13 8.40 -10.24
CA ALA A 235 -2.59 8.34 -10.44
C ALA A 235 -3.34 7.60 -9.31
N GLY A 236 -2.66 6.79 -8.50
CA GLY A 236 -3.26 6.11 -7.34
C GLY A 236 -3.35 6.98 -6.08
N LEU A 237 -2.62 8.11 -6.03
CA LEU A 237 -2.61 8.95 -4.85
C LEU A 237 -3.98 9.58 -4.58
N LEU A 238 -4.39 9.50 -3.31
CA LEU A 238 -5.58 10.13 -2.77
C LEU A 238 -5.16 11.34 -1.95
N ILE A 239 -5.83 12.47 -2.14
CA ILE A 239 -5.53 13.71 -1.43
C ILE A 239 -6.71 14.05 -0.54
N GLY A 240 -6.44 14.37 0.73
CA GLY A 240 -7.42 14.90 1.66
C GLY A 240 -7.85 16.34 1.31
N LYS A 241 -9.05 16.72 1.77
CA LYS A 241 -9.56 18.10 1.72
C LYS A 241 -8.71 19.05 2.51
#